data_c99c018fa019c5bf2fe6606f754a92ba
#
_entry.id   c99c018fa019c5bf2fe6606f754a92ba
#
_cell.length_a   1.000
_cell.length_b   1.000
_cell.length_c   1.000
_cell.angle_alpha   90.00
_cell.angle_beta   90.00
_cell.angle_gamma   90.00
#
_symmetry.space_group_name_H-M   'P 1'
#
loop_
_entity.id
_entity.type
_entity.pdbx_description
1 polymer ?
#
loop_
_entity_poly.entity_id
_entity_poly.type
_entity_poly.pdbx_seq_one_letter_code
_entity_poly.pdbx_strand_id
1 'polypeptide(L)'
;MTKIPVSKITIDETKSLINLNETLNNLVIGQEEAVTKISKAIRRNRVGIKDPNRPIGSFIFLGSTGVGKTFLAKKLAKEIFGSEDNMIRVDMSEYQEKHTISRLIGSPPGYVGHEEGGQLTEQVKNKPYSVILFDEIEKANKDIFSTLLQMLDDGHLTDSLGRKINFKNCLIIMTSNIGVRKLQDFGSGVGFKKSDYIEEEQKRDILKKEMSKFFAPEFLNRIDDVIIFNSLKKEHIDKIVKLEVDILIKRLDKMKYKFNVDDSVIDLISKVGFHETYGARPLKRAIQDKIEDLISEEILQDKIKEDTQYLISVEDEAIKITESTVKPKTNRGRKKKEVE
;
A
#
# COMPACT_ATOMS: atom_id res chain seq x y z
N MET A 1 1.79 -32.18 10.38
CA MET A 1 3.13 -31.60 10.08
C MET A 1 3.39 -31.75 8.60
N THR A 2 3.07 -30.76 7.80
CA THR A 2 3.41 -30.73 6.39
C THR A 2 4.78 -30.09 6.24
N LYS A 3 5.82 -30.91 6.12
CA LYS A 3 7.14 -30.48 5.67
C LYS A 3 7.03 -30.16 4.18
N ILE A 4 6.70 -28.92 3.84
CA ILE A 4 6.86 -28.42 2.48
C ILE A 4 8.33 -28.05 2.37
N PRO A 5 9.10 -28.72 1.50
CA PRO A 5 10.50 -28.33 1.28
C PRO A 5 10.49 -26.94 0.60
N VAL A 6 11.13 -25.98 1.23
CA VAL A 6 11.31 -24.60 0.73
C VAL A 6 12.22 -24.55 -0.52
N SER A 7 12.59 -25.68 -1.11
CA SER A 7 13.70 -25.83 -2.04
C SER A 7 13.36 -25.97 -3.52
N LYS A 8 12.11 -25.79 -3.94
CA LYS A 8 11.79 -25.67 -5.38
C LYS A 8 10.77 -24.57 -5.60
N ILE A 9 11.27 -23.38 -5.93
CA ILE A 9 10.45 -22.34 -6.54
C ILE A 9 9.85 -22.95 -7.82
N THR A 10 8.55 -22.97 -7.92
CA THR A 10 7.87 -23.43 -9.13
C THR A 10 8.15 -22.47 -10.29
N ILE A 11 8.07 -22.95 -11.52
CA ILE A 11 8.30 -22.11 -12.72
C ILE A 11 7.33 -20.90 -12.72
N ASP A 12 6.12 -21.08 -12.24
CA ASP A 12 5.12 -20.01 -12.17
C ASP A 12 5.43 -18.98 -11.07
N GLU A 13 5.93 -19.43 -9.91
CA GLU A 13 6.43 -18.51 -8.86
C GLU A 13 7.65 -17.70 -9.34
N THR A 14 8.54 -18.32 -10.10
CA THR A 14 9.70 -17.63 -10.68
C THR A 14 9.25 -16.52 -11.63
N LYS A 15 8.29 -16.81 -12.52
CA LYS A 15 7.74 -15.79 -13.43
C LYS A 15 7.04 -14.67 -12.68
N SER A 16 6.25 -14.99 -11.66
CA SER A 16 5.57 -14.00 -10.82
C SER A 16 6.59 -13.09 -10.13
N LEU A 17 7.67 -13.63 -9.56
CA LEU A 17 8.72 -12.84 -8.91
C LEU A 17 9.53 -11.97 -9.88
N ILE A 18 9.76 -12.44 -11.10
CA ILE A 18 10.43 -11.64 -12.14
C ILE A 18 9.55 -10.45 -12.52
N ASN A 19 8.25 -10.67 -12.71
CA ASN A 19 7.28 -9.65 -13.14
C ASN A 19 6.77 -8.78 -11.98
N LEU A 20 7.07 -9.13 -10.72
CA LEU A 20 6.57 -8.42 -9.53
C LEU A 20 6.81 -6.90 -9.60
N ASN A 21 7.99 -6.48 -10.07
CA ASN A 21 8.32 -5.07 -10.17
C ASN A 21 7.43 -4.34 -11.18
N GLU A 22 7.19 -4.94 -12.35
CA GLU A 22 6.34 -4.37 -13.39
C GLU A 22 4.87 -4.33 -12.94
N THR A 23 4.38 -5.42 -12.38
CA THR A 23 3.01 -5.52 -11.86
C THR A 23 2.74 -4.45 -10.79
N LEU A 24 3.66 -4.29 -9.83
CA LEU A 24 3.51 -3.29 -8.78
C LEU A 24 3.62 -1.86 -9.32
N ASN A 25 4.52 -1.57 -10.27
CA ASN A 25 4.64 -0.24 -10.87
C ASN A 25 3.39 0.17 -11.65
N ASN A 26 2.68 -0.78 -12.26
CA ASN A 26 1.41 -0.52 -12.94
C ASN A 26 0.26 -0.21 -11.95
N LEU A 27 0.37 -0.66 -10.70
CA LEU A 27 -0.65 -0.47 -9.67
C LEU A 27 -0.34 0.72 -8.75
N VAL A 28 0.95 0.94 -8.43
CA VAL A 28 1.40 1.96 -7.45
C VAL A 28 2.14 3.07 -8.19
N ILE A 29 1.40 4.09 -8.55
CA ILE A 29 1.87 5.18 -9.40
C ILE A 29 2.80 6.13 -8.62
N GLY A 30 3.92 6.51 -9.24
CA GLY A 30 4.86 7.52 -8.74
C GLY A 30 5.77 7.05 -7.61
N GLN A 31 5.91 5.72 -7.42
CA GLN A 31 6.74 5.12 -6.37
C GLN A 31 7.70 4.03 -6.91
N GLU A 32 8.25 4.25 -8.09
CA GLU A 32 9.05 3.27 -8.83
C GLU A 32 10.30 2.81 -8.05
N GLU A 33 10.96 3.74 -7.32
CA GLU A 33 12.12 3.42 -6.48
C GLU A 33 11.73 2.51 -5.31
N ALA A 34 10.61 2.84 -4.63
CA ALA A 34 10.08 2.04 -3.53
C ALA A 34 9.77 0.60 -3.98
N VAL A 35 9.04 0.48 -5.09
CA VAL A 35 8.68 -0.82 -5.69
C VAL A 35 9.92 -1.61 -6.07
N THR A 36 10.91 -0.96 -6.68
CA THR A 36 12.15 -1.63 -7.12
C THR A 36 12.95 -2.18 -5.93
N LYS A 37 13.10 -1.41 -4.85
CA LYS A 37 13.82 -1.85 -3.64
C LYS A 37 13.15 -3.05 -2.98
N ILE A 38 11.84 -2.97 -2.80
CA ILE A 38 11.05 -4.05 -2.18
C ILE A 38 11.12 -5.31 -3.03
N SER A 39 10.91 -5.20 -4.34
CA SER A 39 10.96 -6.34 -5.26
C SER A 39 12.32 -7.04 -5.24
N LYS A 40 13.43 -6.27 -5.17
CA LYS A 40 14.78 -6.82 -5.04
C LYS A 40 14.96 -7.58 -3.72
N ALA A 41 14.48 -7.04 -2.60
CA ALA A 41 14.60 -7.67 -1.30
C ALA A 41 13.79 -8.98 -1.21
N ILE A 42 12.56 -8.97 -1.74
CA ILE A 42 11.71 -10.17 -1.80
C ILE A 42 12.37 -11.26 -2.65
N ARG A 43 12.92 -10.91 -3.82
CA ARG A 43 13.66 -11.85 -4.68
C ARG A 43 14.83 -12.48 -3.95
N ARG A 44 15.68 -11.66 -3.26
CA ARG A 44 16.83 -12.17 -2.48
C ARG A 44 16.42 -13.19 -1.42
N ASN A 45 15.32 -12.94 -0.71
CA ASN A 45 14.79 -13.86 0.28
C ASN A 45 14.32 -15.18 -0.37
N ARG A 46 13.52 -15.08 -1.44
CA ARG A 46 12.96 -16.26 -2.11
C ARG A 46 14.02 -17.18 -2.72
N VAL A 47 15.14 -16.63 -3.17
CA VAL A 47 16.27 -17.43 -3.68
C VAL A 47 17.09 -18.08 -2.56
N GLY A 48 16.77 -17.80 -1.29
CA GLY A 48 17.43 -18.40 -0.14
C GLY A 48 18.77 -17.79 0.25
N ILE A 49 19.11 -16.58 -0.28
CA ILE A 49 20.37 -15.89 0.05
C ILE A 49 20.30 -15.20 1.42
N LYS A 50 19.10 -14.86 1.88
CA LYS A 50 18.88 -14.22 3.18
C LYS A 50 18.92 -15.25 4.32
N ASP A 51 19.27 -14.79 5.53
CA ASP A 51 19.23 -15.59 6.76
C ASP A 51 17.81 -16.20 6.95
N PRO A 52 17.69 -17.53 7.01
CA PRO A 52 16.43 -18.23 7.12
C PRO A 52 15.72 -18.01 8.47
N ASN A 53 16.43 -17.46 9.46
CA ASN A 53 15.85 -17.16 10.77
C ASN A 53 15.14 -15.81 10.83
N ARG A 54 15.33 -14.94 9.86
CA ARG A 54 14.73 -13.60 9.80
C ARG A 54 13.45 -13.58 8.94
N PRO A 55 12.55 -12.62 9.13
CA PRO A 55 11.39 -12.39 8.25
C PRO A 55 11.77 -12.24 6.78
N ILE A 56 10.82 -12.44 5.85
CA ILE A 56 11.03 -12.26 4.40
C ILE A 56 11.65 -10.89 4.09
N GLY A 57 11.17 -9.86 4.76
CA GLY A 57 11.67 -8.51 4.66
C GLY A 57 11.15 -7.66 5.81
N SER A 58 11.91 -6.63 6.17
CA SER A 58 11.55 -5.65 7.18
C SER A 58 11.84 -4.25 6.65
N PHE A 59 10.80 -3.42 6.49
CA PHE A 59 10.90 -2.13 5.84
C PHE A 59 10.24 -1.03 6.66
N ILE A 60 10.84 0.15 6.65
CA ILE A 60 10.17 1.38 7.10
C ILE A 60 9.80 2.20 5.87
N PHE A 61 8.51 2.52 5.71
CA PHE A 61 7.98 3.37 4.66
C PHE A 61 7.83 4.80 5.20
N LEU A 62 8.67 5.69 4.72
CA LEU A 62 8.63 7.12 5.07
C LEU A 62 7.94 7.92 3.97
N GLY A 63 7.12 8.87 4.36
CA GLY A 63 6.47 9.78 3.40
C GLY A 63 5.22 10.43 3.98
N SER A 64 4.71 11.45 3.30
CA SER A 64 3.48 12.14 3.67
C SER A 64 2.27 11.21 3.67
N THR A 65 1.17 11.67 4.24
CA THR A 65 -0.11 10.95 4.18
C THR A 65 -0.62 10.90 2.74
N GLY A 66 -1.25 9.80 2.35
CA GLY A 66 -1.91 9.68 1.04
C GLY A 66 -0.99 9.45 -0.16
N VAL A 67 0.31 9.16 0.04
CA VAL A 67 1.27 8.86 -1.07
C VAL A 67 1.29 7.39 -1.49
N GLY A 68 0.49 6.52 -0.84
CA GLY A 68 0.35 5.12 -1.25
C GLY A 68 1.07 4.08 -0.36
N LYS A 69 1.61 4.44 0.83
CA LYS A 69 2.31 3.49 1.74
C LYS A 69 1.47 2.26 2.07
N THR A 70 0.29 2.46 2.65
CA THR A 70 -0.65 1.37 3.00
C THR A 70 -1.20 0.65 1.77
N PHE A 71 -1.37 1.38 0.66
CA PHE A 71 -1.80 0.80 -0.62
C PHE A 71 -0.78 -0.19 -1.17
N LEU A 72 0.51 0.18 -1.19
CA LEU A 72 1.59 -0.73 -1.59
C LEU A 72 1.62 -1.98 -0.70
N ALA A 73 1.46 -1.85 0.62
CA ALA A 73 1.40 -3.00 1.52
C ALA A 73 0.26 -3.98 1.18
N LYS A 74 -0.94 -3.46 0.83
CA LYS A 74 -2.06 -4.28 0.36
C LYS A 74 -1.76 -4.99 -0.95
N LYS A 75 -1.16 -4.29 -1.92
CA LYS A 75 -0.80 -4.89 -3.20
C LYS A 75 0.28 -5.96 -3.04
N LEU A 76 1.26 -5.73 -2.15
CA LEU A 76 2.24 -6.76 -1.79
C LEU A 76 1.60 -8.01 -1.18
N ALA A 77 0.61 -7.86 -0.30
CA ALA A 77 -0.11 -9.01 0.26
C ALA A 77 -0.80 -9.82 -0.84
N LYS A 78 -1.44 -9.14 -1.80
CA LYS A 78 -2.09 -9.79 -2.94
C LYS A 78 -1.10 -10.52 -3.85
N GLU A 79 -0.03 -9.84 -4.26
CA GLU A 79 0.93 -10.37 -5.26
C GLU A 79 1.83 -11.47 -4.68
N ILE A 80 2.18 -11.41 -3.38
CA ILE A 80 3.08 -12.38 -2.74
C ILE A 80 2.31 -13.54 -2.11
N PHE A 81 1.16 -13.25 -1.49
CA PHE A 81 0.39 -14.22 -0.68
C PHE A 81 -1.01 -14.50 -1.23
N GLY A 82 -1.34 -14.00 -2.43
CA GLY A 82 -2.54 -14.34 -3.19
C GLY A 82 -3.82 -13.57 -2.83
N SER A 83 -3.88 -12.88 -1.67
CA SER A 83 -5.05 -12.06 -1.28
C SER A 83 -4.64 -10.82 -0.50
N GLU A 84 -5.39 -9.73 -0.66
CA GLU A 84 -5.26 -8.54 0.20
C GLU A 84 -5.64 -8.83 1.67
N ASP A 85 -6.45 -9.87 1.92
CA ASP A 85 -6.82 -10.34 3.26
C ASP A 85 -5.64 -10.96 4.02
N ASN A 86 -4.57 -11.33 3.33
CA ASN A 86 -3.32 -11.78 3.94
C ASN A 86 -2.46 -10.60 4.41
N MET A 87 -3.08 -9.46 4.69
CA MET A 87 -2.47 -8.33 5.38
C MET A 87 -3.04 -8.22 6.80
N ILE A 88 -2.14 -8.23 7.78
CA ILE A 88 -2.44 -7.95 9.19
C ILE A 88 -2.05 -6.50 9.45
N ARG A 89 -3.02 -5.64 9.72
CA ARG A 89 -2.78 -4.23 10.04
C ARG A 89 -2.90 -3.98 11.53
N VAL A 90 -1.88 -3.36 12.08
CA VAL A 90 -1.82 -2.90 13.48
C VAL A 90 -1.63 -1.39 13.47
N ASP A 91 -2.61 -0.65 13.95
CA ASP A 91 -2.53 0.81 14.09
C ASP A 91 -1.81 1.14 15.40
N MET A 92 -0.61 1.70 15.29
CA MET A 92 0.23 1.97 16.46
C MET A 92 -0.26 3.15 17.30
N SER A 93 -1.23 3.91 16.82
CA SER A 93 -1.91 4.94 17.62
C SER A 93 -2.74 4.35 18.78
N GLU A 94 -3.12 3.07 18.68
CA GLU A 94 -3.79 2.34 19.75
C GLU A 94 -2.82 1.80 20.83
N TYR A 95 -1.51 1.89 20.58
CA TYR A 95 -0.44 1.30 21.40
C TYR A 95 0.53 2.34 21.97
N GLN A 96 0.02 3.52 22.32
CA GLN A 96 0.81 4.61 22.89
C GLN A 96 1.14 4.38 24.38
N GLU A 97 0.23 3.72 25.11
CA GLU A 97 0.36 3.44 26.52
C GLU A 97 1.11 2.13 26.78
N LYS A 98 1.91 2.10 27.84
CA LYS A 98 2.71 0.91 28.21
C LYS A 98 1.89 -0.36 28.40
N HIS A 99 0.71 -0.25 29.01
CA HIS A 99 -0.16 -1.40 29.26
C HIS A 99 -0.79 -1.98 28.00
N THR A 100 -0.78 -1.25 26.87
CA THR A 100 -1.37 -1.75 25.62
C THR A 100 -0.53 -2.83 24.94
N ILE A 101 0.74 -3.00 25.34
CA ILE A 101 1.62 -4.06 24.81
C ILE A 101 1.01 -5.45 25.06
N SER A 102 0.36 -5.64 26.21
CA SER A 102 -0.34 -6.89 26.52
C SER A 102 -1.46 -7.22 25.55
N ARG A 103 -2.09 -6.23 24.92
CA ARG A 103 -3.06 -6.49 23.85
C ARG A 103 -2.39 -7.04 22.59
N LEU A 104 -1.14 -6.65 22.34
CA LEU A 104 -0.41 -7.07 21.13
C LEU A 104 0.07 -8.52 21.23
N ILE A 105 0.66 -8.90 22.38
CA ILE A 105 1.33 -10.20 22.61
C ILE A 105 0.61 -11.11 23.62
N GLY A 106 -0.44 -10.61 24.26
CA GLY A 106 -1.23 -11.30 25.28
C GLY A 106 -0.94 -10.80 26.70
N SER A 107 -1.91 -10.98 27.60
CA SER A 107 -1.83 -10.58 29.00
C SER A 107 -1.01 -11.60 29.81
N PRO A 108 -0.17 -11.16 30.76
CA PRO A 108 0.54 -12.09 31.68
C PRO A 108 -0.41 -12.98 32.51
N PRO A 109 0.08 -14.11 33.01
CA PRO A 109 -0.72 -14.95 33.90
C PRO A 109 -1.30 -14.17 35.08
N GLY A 110 -2.57 -14.43 35.40
CA GLY A 110 -3.29 -13.77 36.49
C GLY A 110 -4.02 -12.47 36.11
N TYR A 111 -3.87 -11.97 34.88
CA TYR A 111 -4.64 -10.82 34.39
C TYR A 111 -5.83 -11.26 33.51
N VAL A 112 -6.88 -10.44 33.48
CA VAL A 112 -8.07 -10.66 32.64
C VAL A 112 -7.65 -10.71 31.16
N GLY A 113 -8.15 -11.71 30.43
CA GLY A 113 -7.83 -11.91 29.00
C GLY A 113 -6.55 -12.71 28.73
N HIS A 114 -5.92 -13.32 29.75
CA HIS A 114 -4.71 -14.16 29.57
C HIS A 114 -4.94 -15.31 28.58
N GLU A 115 -6.11 -15.97 28.62
CA GLU A 115 -6.42 -17.12 27.76
C GLU A 115 -6.67 -16.76 26.29
N GLU A 116 -6.98 -15.50 25.98
CA GLU A 116 -7.32 -15.06 24.61
C GLU A 116 -6.10 -14.91 23.70
N GLY A 117 -4.90 -14.83 24.27
CA GLY A 117 -3.68 -14.54 23.52
C GLY A 117 -3.59 -13.07 23.06
N GLY A 118 -2.54 -12.72 22.33
CA GLY A 118 -2.36 -11.35 21.81
C GLY A 118 -2.96 -11.18 20.42
N GLN A 119 -3.44 -9.99 20.11
CA GLN A 119 -4.06 -9.68 18.82
C GLN A 119 -3.13 -9.97 17.64
N LEU A 120 -1.85 -9.57 17.72
CA LEU A 120 -0.87 -9.83 16.67
C LEU A 120 -0.53 -11.33 16.60
N THR A 121 -0.25 -11.93 17.76
CA THR A 121 0.21 -13.32 17.83
C THR A 121 -0.84 -14.31 17.36
N GLU A 122 -2.11 -14.11 17.70
CA GLU A 122 -3.21 -14.96 17.18
C GLU A 122 -3.47 -14.75 15.69
N GLN A 123 -3.41 -13.50 15.18
CA GLN A 123 -3.58 -13.25 13.76
C GLN A 123 -2.46 -13.90 12.93
N VAL A 124 -1.19 -13.79 13.35
CA VAL A 124 -0.06 -14.42 12.65
C VAL A 124 -0.10 -15.94 12.74
N LYS A 125 -0.52 -16.50 13.89
CA LYS A 125 -0.74 -17.95 14.02
C LYS A 125 -1.77 -18.48 13.00
N ASN A 126 -2.83 -17.71 12.76
CA ASN A 126 -3.87 -18.05 11.80
C ASN A 126 -3.46 -17.77 10.34
N LYS A 127 -2.61 -16.76 10.12
CA LYS A 127 -2.11 -16.34 8.81
C LYS A 127 -0.59 -16.24 8.81
N PRO A 128 0.13 -17.39 8.81
CA PRO A 128 1.60 -17.40 8.92
C PRO A 128 2.32 -16.85 7.68
N TYR A 129 1.63 -16.75 6.56
CA TYR A 129 2.10 -16.15 5.31
C TYR A 129 1.34 -14.85 5.08
N SER A 130 1.87 -13.74 5.60
CA SER A 130 1.15 -12.47 5.58
C SER A 130 2.10 -11.26 5.50
N VAL A 131 1.54 -10.14 5.07
CA VAL A 131 2.15 -8.82 5.26
C VAL A 131 1.67 -8.28 6.61
N ILE A 132 2.61 -7.96 7.49
CA ILE A 132 2.30 -7.29 8.76
C ILE A 132 2.61 -5.82 8.59
N LEU A 133 1.59 -4.99 8.69
CA LEU A 133 1.68 -3.55 8.57
C LEU A 133 1.50 -2.90 9.96
N PHE A 134 2.58 -2.35 10.50
CA PHE A 134 2.53 -1.44 11.64
C PHE A 134 2.36 -0.01 11.12
N ASP A 135 1.16 0.53 11.26
CA ASP A 135 0.82 1.85 10.74
C ASP A 135 1.13 2.92 11.81
N GLU A 136 1.77 4.04 11.41
CA GLU A 136 2.19 5.15 12.27
C GLU A 136 3.11 4.71 13.44
N ILE A 137 4.17 3.96 13.12
CA ILE A 137 5.07 3.33 14.10
C ILE A 137 5.67 4.32 15.10
N GLU A 138 5.82 5.60 14.74
CA GLU A 138 6.30 6.67 15.62
C GLU A 138 5.39 6.97 16.81
N LYS A 139 4.13 6.56 16.73
CA LYS A 139 3.17 6.76 17.84
C LYS A 139 3.25 5.65 18.91
N ALA A 140 3.92 4.55 18.58
CA ALA A 140 4.05 3.42 19.49
C ALA A 140 4.81 3.77 20.77
N ASN A 141 4.43 3.14 21.87
CA ASN A 141 5.22 3.19 23.09
C ASN A 141 6.62 2.58 22.86
N LYS A 142 7.65 3.16 23.49
CA LYS A 142 9.04 2.74 23.30
C LYS A 142 9.30 1.27 23.66
N ASP A 143 8.57 0.73 24.62
CA ASP A 143 8.74 -0.66 25.06
C ASP A 143 8.30 -1.67 23.97
N ILE A 144 7.45 -1.26 23.01
CA ILE A 144 7.06 -2.09 21.87
C ILE A 144 8.26 -2.40 20.96
N PHE A 145 9.18 -1.45 20.80
CA PHE A 145 10.37 -1.67 19.95
C PHE A 145 11.22 -2.83 20.45
N SER A 146 11.32 -3.04 21.76
CA SER A 146 12.02 -4.20 22.34
C SER A 146 11.37 -5.52 21.94
N THR A 147 10.03 -5.55 21.88
CA THR A 147 9.27 -6.72 21.40
C THR A 147 9.46 -6.94 19.91
N LEU A 148 9.46 -5.86 19.12
CA LEU A 148 9.68 -5.95 17.69
C LEU A 148 11.11 -6.40 17.34
N LEU A 149 12.13 -6.06 18.16
CA LEU A 149 13.50 -6.52 17.96
C LEU A 149 13.58 -8.04 17.94
N GLN A 150 12.92 -8.72 18.88
CA GLN A 150 12.91 -10.20 18.92
C GLN A 150 12.33 -10.78 17.62
N MET A 151 11.25 -10.19 17.10
CA MET A 151 10.62 -10.61 15.84
C MET A 151 11.54 -10.38 14.64
N LEU A 152 12.29 -9.26 14.62
CA LEU A 152 13.16 -8.89 13.50
C LEU A 152 14.45 -9.71 13.45
N ASP A 153 14.98 -10.11 14.62
CA ASP A 153 16.23 -10.86 14.73
C ASP A 153 16.01 -12.37 14.61
N ASP A 154 15.12 -12.90 15.46
CA ASP A 154 14.94 -14.34 15.62
C ASP A 154 13.80 -14.88 14.73
N GLY A 155 13.04 -13.99 14.08
CA GLY A 155 11.87 -14.35 13.28
C GLY A 155 10.79 -15.06 14.07
N HIS A 156 10.77 -14.88 15.39
CA HIS A 156 9.71 -15.40 16.26
C HIS A 156 9.42 -14.43 17.40
N LEU A 157 8.24 -14.58 17.99
CA LEU A 157 7.81 -13.85 19.17
C LEU A 157 7.20 -14.84 20.15
N THR A 158 7.57 -14.75 21.41
CA THR A 158 6.95 -15.57 22.47
C THR A 158 5.75 -14.80 23.00
N ASP A 159 4.58 -15.40 22.93
CA ASP A 159 3.36 -14.81 23.50
C ASP A 159 3.26 -15.04 25.02
N SER A 160 2.23 -14.46 25.64
CA SER A 160 1.98 -14.58 27.08
C SER A 160 1.68 -16.01 27.55
N LEU A 161 1.30 -16.91 26.65
CA LEU A 161 1.07 -18.33 26.92
C LEU A 161 2.35 -19.18 26.75
N GLY A 162 3.51 -18.56 26.51
CA GLY A 162 4.77 -19.23 26.26
C GLY A 162 4.89 -19.89 24.89
N ARG A 163 3.96 -19.63 23.95
CA ARG A 163 4.00 -20.19 22.61
C ARG A 163 4.92 -19.34 21.71
N LYS A 164 5.79 -20.01 20.95
CA LYS A 164 6.64 -19.35 19.95
C LYS A 164 5.88 -19.20 18.63
N ILE A 165 5.52 -17.97 18.30
CA ILE A 165 4.83 -17.61 17.05
C ILE A 165 5.87 -17.27 15.99
N ASN A 166 5.75 -17.88 14.81
CA ASN A 166 6.74 -17.80 13.74
C ASN A 166 6.40 -16.67 12.76
N PHE A 167 7.32 -15.72 12.58
CA PHE A 167 7.24 -14.58 11.67
C PHE A 167 8.17 -14.70 10.45
N LYS A 168 8.91 -15.79 10.29
CA LYS A 168 9.91 -15.98 9.22
C LYS A 168 9.31 -15.91 7.82
N ASN A 169 8.02 -16.27 7.69
CA ASN A 169 7.27 -16.21 6.44
C ASN A 169 6.47 -14.92 6.27
N CYS A 170 6.65 -13.95 7.16
CA CYS A 170 5.96 -12.67 7.11
C CYS A 170 6.84 -11.61 6.45
N LEU A 171 6.21 -10.67 5.76
CA LEU A 171 6.80 -9.42 5.30
C LEU A 171 6.39 -8.31 6.28
N ILE A 172 7.36 -7.67 6.92
CA ILE A 172 7.11 -6.65 7.94
C ILE A 172 7.28 -5.28 7.33
N ILE A 173 6.25 -4.47 7.43
CA ILE A 173 6.21 -3.10 6.92
C ILE A 173 5.78 -2.18 8.07
N MET A 174 6.52 -1.11 8.28
CA MET A 174 6.21 -0.06 9.26
C MET A 174 6.03 1.24 8.49
N THR A 175 4.93 1.95 8.68
CA THR A 175 4.76 3.27 8.07
C THR A 175 5.09 4.36 9.06
N SER A 176 5.65 5.47 8.57
CA SER A 176 5.92 6.64 9.38
C SER A 176 5.84 7.93 8.58
N ASN A 177 5.50 9.00 9.27
CA ASN A 177 5.48 10.36 8.75
C ASN A 177 6.64 11.24 9.32
N ILE A 178 7.59 10.58 10.02
CA ILE A 178 8.75 11.29 10.62
C ILE A 178 9.55 12.02 9.54
N GLY A 179 9.95 13.24 9.85
CA GLY A 179 10.83 14.04 9.00
C GLY A 179 10.17 14.69 7.78
N VAL A 180 8.95 14.29 7.43
CA VAL A 180 8.24 14.84 6.25
C VAL A 180 8.00 16.36 6.39
N ARG A 181 7.56 16.82 7.56
CA ARG A 181 7.37 18.27 7.82
C ARG A 181 8.66 19.06 7.62
N LYS A 182 9.77 18.53 8.11
CA LYS A 182 11.07 19.20 7.94
C LYS A 182 11.51 19.26 6.48
N LEU A 183 11.23 18.23 5.68
CA LEU A 183 11.51 18.28 4.25
C LEU A 183 10.66 19.37 3.56
N GLN A 184 9.43 19.57 3.98
CA GLN A 184 8.56 20.63 3.47
C GLN A 184 9.08 22.03 3.91
N ASP A 185 9.51 22.17 5.17
CA ASP A 185 10.06 23.43 5.70
C ASP A 185 11.38 23.81 5.01
N PHE A 186 12.25 22.84 4.69
CA PHE A 186 13.47 23.08 3.92
C PHE A 186 13.20 23.49 2.48
N GLY A 187 12.09 23.01 1.87
CA GLY A 187 11.65 23.40 0.52
C GLY A 187 11.00 24.78 0.46
N SER A 188 10.50 25.31 1.59
CA SER A 188 9.80 26.60 1.70
C SER A 188 10.62 27.74 2.32
N GLY A 189 11.92 27.52 2.63
CA GLY A 189 12.79 28.48 3.30
C GLY A 189 12.88 29.83 2.57
N VAL A 190 12.57 30.90 3.31
CA VAL A 190 12.67 32.30 2.88
C VAL A 190 14.16 32.61 2.61
N GLY A 191 14.51 32.76 1.33
CA GLY A 191 15.85 33.20 0.92
C GLY A 191 16.58 32.34 -0.11
N PHE A 192 16.13 31.12 -0.40
CA PHE A 192 16.64 30.33 -1.52
C PHE A 192 15.65 30.36 -2.67
N LYS A 193 16.13 30.70 -3.89
CA LYS A 193 15.36 30.53 -5.13
C LYS A 193 14.78 29.13 -5.11
N LYS A 194 13.49 28.97 -5.48
CA LYS A 194 12.85 27.69 -5.81
C LYS A 194 13.77 26.87 -6.72
N SER A 195 14.75 26.19 -6.16
CA SER A 195 15.42 25.10 -6.84
C SER A 195 14.61 23.87 -6.46
N ASP A 196 13.88 23.33 -7.40
CA ASP A 196 13.08 22.11 -7.27
C ASP A 196 13.93 20.85 -6.96
N TYR A 197 15.20 21.04 -6.61
CA TYR A 197 16.19 20.00 -6.40
C TYR A 197 16.96 20.18 -5.08
N ILE A 198 16.31 19.83 -3.97
CA ILE A 198 17.09 19.25 -2.88
C ILE A 198 17.57 17.92 -3.42
N GLU A 199 18.89 17.74 -3.57
CA GLU A 199 19.45 16.48 -4.05
C GLU A 199 18.90 15.31 -3.21
N GLU A 200 18.58 14.20 -3.83
CA GLU A 200 17.96 13.04 -3.14
C GLU A 200 18.80 12.57 -1.95
N GLU A 201 20.12 12.74 -2.01
CA GLU A 201 21.04 12.47 -0.90
C GLU A 201 20.76 13.37 0.32
N GLN A 202 20.54 14.64 0.11
CA GLN A 202 20.25 15.58 1.22
C GLN A 202 18.91 15.25 1.88
N LYS A 203 17.89 14.89 1.10
CA LYS A 203 16.61 14.40 1.62
C LYS A 203 16.79 13.15 2.49
N ARG A 204 17.58 12.20 2.01
CA ARG A 204 17.89 10.97 2.74
C ARG A 204 18.62 11.24 4.05
N ASP A 205 19.58 12.16 4.05
CA ASP A 205 20.34 12.50 5.26
C ASP A 205 19.49 13.20 6.30
N ILE A 206 18.60 14.11 5.90
CA ILE A 206 17.64 14.76 6.80
C ILE A 206 16.72 13.70 7.43
N LEU A 207 16.17 12.80 6.62
CA LEU A 207 15.29 11.75 7.11
C LEU A 207 16.00 10.78 8.05
N LYS A 208 17.23 10.37 7.73
CA LYS A 208 18.06 9.53 8.60
C LYS A 208 18.32 10.20 9.95
N LYS A 209 18.66 11.48 9.96
CA LYS A 209 18.86 12.26 11.20
C LYS A 209 17.58 12.33 12.04
N GLU A 210 16.43 12.53 11.40
CA GLU A 210 15.16 12.56 12.14
C GLU A 210 14.77 11.19 12.67
N MET A 211 14.97 10.14 11.90
CA MET A 211 14.73 8.77 12.36
C MET A 211 15.58 8.39 13.56
N SER A 212 16.88 8.77 13.56
CA SER A 212 17.80 8.48 14.67
C SER A 212 17.41 9.16 15.98
N LYS A 213 16.51 10.16 15.96
CA LYS A 213 15.96 10.79 17.17
C LYS A 213 14.82 9.99 17.79
N PHE A 214 14.08 9.24 16.95
CA PHE A 214 12.91 8.46 17.38
C PHE A 214 13.25 7.00 17.66
N PHE A 215 14.07 6.41 16.81
CA PHE A 215 14.40 4.99 16.87
C PHE A 215 15.82 4.79 17.39
N ALA A 216 15.99 3.84 18.28
CA ALA A 216 17.32 3.43 18.73
C ALA A 216 18.15 2.88 17.55
N PRO A 217 19.47 3.13 17.51
CA PRO A 217 20.33 2.62 16.44
C PRO A 217 20.23 1.11 16.28
N GLU A 218 20.06 0.37 17.38
CA GLU A 218 19.88 -1.08 17.38
C GLU A 218 18.65 -1.48 16.55
N PHE A 219 17.52 -0.81 16.71
CA PHE A 219 16.30 -1.07 15.94
C PHE A 219 16.49 -0.79 14.45
N LEU A 220 17.10 0.35 14.10
CA LEU A 220 17.35 0.72 12.71
C LEU A 220 18.30 -0.26 12.00
N ASN A 221 19.28 -0.83 12.71
CA ASN A 221 20.21 -1.82 12.17
C ASN A 221 19.55 -3.19 11.88
N ARG A 222 18.35 -3.44 12.41
CA ARG A 222 17.59 -4.69 12.15
C ARG A 222 16.62 -4.55 10.98
N ILE A 223 16.38 -3.33 10.51
CA ILE A 223 15.55 -3.05 9.34
C ILE A 223 16.38 -3.28 8.07
N ASP A 224 15.79 -4.00 7.11
CA ASP A 224 16.47 -4.30 5.83
C ASP A 224 16.68 -3.05 4.97
N ASP A 225 15.66 -2.16 4.91
CA ASP A 225 15.78 -0.88 4.19
C ASP A 225 14.72 0.13 4.66
N VAL A 226 15.08 1.41 4.49
CA VAL A 226 14.17 2.54 4.69
C VAL A 226 13.78 3.08 3.32
N ILE A 227 12.50 3.01 3.03
CA ILE A 227 11.94 3.34 1.73
C ILE A 227 11.21 4.68 1.82
N ILE A 228 11.70 5.63 1.04
CA ILE A 228 11.13 6.98 0.99
C ILE A 228 10.09 7.03 -0.12
N PHE A 229 8.87 7.44 0.23
CA PHE A 229 7.79 7.69 -0.71
C PHE A 229 7.81 9.13 -1.17
N ASN A 230 7.83 9.33 -2.47
CA ASN A 230 7.81 10.63 -3.08
C ASN A 230 6.42 11.28 -2.98
N SER A 231 6.39 12.62 -2.94
CA SER A 231 5.14 13.37 -3.08
C SER A 231 4.56 13.14 -4.48
N LEU A 232 3.23 13.03 -4.55
CA LEU A 232 2.54 12.81 -5.82
C LEU A 232 2.47 14.12 -6.61
N LYS A 233 2.89 14.08 -7.87
CA LYS A 233 2.74 15.17 -8.84
C LYS A 233 1.37 15.09 -9.51
N LYS A 234 0.92 16.17 -10.17
CA LYS A 234 -0.36 16.20 -10.90
C LYS A 234 -0.51 15.03 -11.86
N GLU A 235 0.52 14.74 -12.66
CA GLU A 235 0.53 13.62 -13.61
C GLU A 235 0.30 12.25 -12.94
N HIS A 236 0.79 12.08 -11.70
CA HIS A 236 0.55 10.87 -10.91
C HIS A 236 -0.90 10.80 -10.44
N ILE A 237 -1.47 11.95 -10.04
CA ILE A 237 -2.86 12.04 -9.59
C ILE A 237 -3.81 11.68 -10.74
N ASP A 238 -3.60 12.24 -11.93
CA ASP A 238 -4.42 11.97 -13.12
C ASP A 238 -4.42 10.46 -13.46
N LYS A 239 -3.25 9.82 -13.39
CA LYS A 239 -3.12 8.37 -13.57
C LYS A 239 -3.86 7.57 -12.49
N ILE A 240 -3.77 8.01 -11.22
CA ILE A 240 -4.46 7.35 -10.10
C ILE A 240 -5.98 7.47 -10.27
N VAL A 241 -6.48 8.66 -10.61
CA VAL A 241 -7.91 8.88 -10.88
C VAL A 241 -8.37 7.98 -12.01
N LYS A 242 -7.62 7.91 -13.11
CA LYS A 242 -7.94 7.05 -14.25
C LYS A 242 -8.04 5.57 -13.84
N LEU A 243 -7.09 5.06 -13.04
CA LEU A 243 -7.12 3.68 -12.54
C LEU A 243 -8.34 3.42 -11.63
N GLU A 244 -8.68 4.33 -10.73
CA GLU A 244 -9.83 4.16 -9.84
C GLU A 244 -11.15 4.25 -10.61
N VAL A 245 -11.25 5.15 -11.59
CA VAL A 245 -12.40 5.25 -12.50
C VAL A 245 -12.53 3.99 -13.36
N ASP A 246 -11.44 3.45 -13.91
CA ASP A 246 -11.45 2.20 -14.68
C ASP A 246 -11.94 1.01 -13.82
N ILE A 247 -11.61 1.00 -12.53
CA ILE A 247 -12.10 -0.02 -11.59
C ILE A 247 -13.62 0.13 -11.40
N LEU A 248 -14.11 1.35 -11.26
CA LEU A 248 -15.55 1.64 -11.16
C LEU A 248 -16.29 1.18 -12.42
N ILE A 249 -15.80 1.58 -13.62
CA ILE A 249 -16.40 1.21 -14.90
C ILE A 249 -16.45 -0.32 -15.07
N LYS A 250 -15.37 -1.04 -14.76
CA LYS A 250 -15.37 -2.52 -14.80
C LYS A 250 -16.38 -3.15 -13.83
N ARG A 251 -16.66 -2.51 -12.70
CA ARG A 251 -17.70 -2.96 -11.75
C ARG A 251 -19.09 -2.76 -12.33
N LEU A 252 -19.36 -1.61 -12.95
CA LEU A 252 -20.62 -1.29 -13.62
C LEU A 252 -20.86 -2.19 -14.84
N ASP A 253 -19.82 -2.49 -15.62
CA ASP A 253 -19.91 -3.38 -16.79
C ASP A 253 -20.33 -4.80 -16.38
N LYS A 254 -19.88 -5.31 -15.24
CA LYS A 254 -20.38 -6.59 -14.68
C LYS A 254 -21.87 -6.56 -14.33
N MET A 255 -22.42 -5.39 -14.08
CA MET A 255 -23.84 -5.15 -13.84
C MET A 255 -24.59 -4.81 -15.13
N LYS A 256 -23.94 -4.96 -16.32
CA LYS A 256 -24.43 -4.63 -17.66
C LYS A 256 -24.64 -3.14 -17.96
N TYR A 257 -24.12 -2.25 -17.14
CA TYR A 257 -24.12 -0.82 -17.41
C TYR A 257 -22.81 -0.42 -18.08
N LYS A 258 -22.88 0.10 -19.30
CA LYS A 258 -21.71 0.39 -20.14
C LYS A 258 -21.43 1.89 -20.19
N PHE A 259 -20.28 2.30 -19.69
CA PHE A 259 -19.87 3.69 -19.65
C PHE A 259 -18.54 3.91 -20.33
N ASN A 260 -18.41 5.04 -21.01
CA ASN A 260 -17.14 5.66 -21.39
C ASN A 260 -16.96 6.92 -20.55
N VAL A 261 -15.73 7.25 -20.22
CA VAL A 261 -15.40 8.44 -19.42
C VAL A 261 -14.48 9.33 -20.24
N ASP A 262 -14.85 10.59 -20.34
CA ASP A 262 -14.05 11.62 -21.01
C ASP A 262 -12.89 12.09 -20.11
N ASP A 263 -11.77 12.50 -20.72
CA ASP A 263 -10.61 12.99 -19.96
C ASP A 263 -10.93 14.24 -19.12
N SER A 264 -11.94 15.04 -19.49
CA SER A 264 -12.43 16.19 -18.70
C SER A 264 -12.90 15.81 -17.31
N VAL A 265 -13.47 14.60 -17.15
CA VAL A 265 -13.89 14.05 -15.85
C VAL A 265 -12.68 13.74 -14.99
N ILE A 266 -11.62 13.17 -15.60
CA ILE A 266 -10.37 12.88 -14.89
C ILE A 266 -9.76 14.18 -14.35
N ASP A 267 -9.71 15.23 -15.18
CA ASP A 267 -9.21 16.55 -14.79
C ASP A 267 -10.01 17.19 -13.65
N LEU A 268 -11.35 17.10 -13.70
CA LEU A 268 -12.23 17.61 -12.64
C LEU A 268 -12.00 16.89 -11.33
N ILE A 269 -12.02 15.56 -11.34
CA ILE A 269 -11.81 14.74 -10.14
C ILE A 269 -10.41 14.95 -9.57
N SER A 270 -9.39 15.07 -10.42
CA SER A 270 -8.02 15.36 -9.99
C SER A 270 -7.92 16.69 -9.25
N LYS A 271 -8.60 17.74 -9.73
CA LYS A 271 -8.62 19.07 -9.09
C LYS A 271 -9.35 19.05 -7.74
N VAL A 272 -10.50 18.38 -7.66
CA VAL A 272 -11.33 18.36 -6.45
C VAL A 272 -10.80 17.37 -5.42
N GLY A 273 -10.28 16.24 -5.86
CA GLY A 273 -9.89 15.13 -4.99
C GLY A 273 -8.43 15.15 -4.54
N PHE A 274 -7.58 16.05 -5.05
CA PHE A 274 -6.20 16.20 -4.58
C PHE A 274 -6.07 17.31 -3.56
N HIS A 275 -5.35 17.02 -2.49
CA HIS A 275 -5.00 18.00 -1.46
C HIS A 275 -3.52 17.84 -1.08
N GLU A 276 -2.76 18.94 -1.04
CA GLU A 276 -1.32 18.90 -0.75
C GLU A 276 -0.97 18.19 0.57
N THR A 277 -1.78 18.36 1.60
CA THR A 277 -1.57 17.76 2.93
C THR A 277 -2.03 16.28 2.98
N TYR A 278 -3.12 15.94 2.31
CA TYR A 278 -3.76 14.61 2.39
C TYR A 278 -3.45 13.71 1.19
N GLY A 279 -2.74 14.24 0.18
CA GLY A 279 -2.36 13.52 -1.03
C GLY A 279 -3.56 13.00 -1.81
N ALA A 280 -3.50 11.75 -2.24
CA ALA A 280 -4.54 11.07 -3.01
C ALA A 280 -5.69 10.48 -2.14
N ARG A 281 -5.66 10.65 -0.81
CA ARG A 281 -6.68 10.06 0.07
C ARG A 281 -8.11 10.54 -0.21
N PRO A 282 -8.37 11.83 -0.51
CA PRO A 282 -9.71 12.32 -0.82
C PRO A 282 -10.24 11.90 -2.20
N LEU A 283 -9.40 11.39 -3.12
CA LEU A 283 -9.80 11.04 -4.49
C LEU A 283 -10.96 10.04 -4.52
N LYS A 284 -10.91 9.00 -3.68
CA LYS A 284 -11.99 8.00 -3.64
C LYS A 284 -13.32 8.60 -3.27
N ARG A 285 -13.31 9.53 -2.32
CA ARG A 285 -14.51 10.24 -1.93
C ARG A 285 -15.00 11.17 -3.04
N ALA A 286 -14.09 11.86 -3.72
CA ALA A 286 -14.45 12.70 -4.86
C ALA A 286 -15.07 11.88 -6.01
N ILE A 287 -14.57 10.66 -6.28
CA ILE A 287 -15.18 9.74 -7.26
C ILE A 287 -16.56 9.31 -6.80
N GLN A 288 -16.72 8.95 -5.54
CA GLN A 288 -17.99 8.56 -4.96
C GLN A 288 -19.01 9.69 -5.08
N ASP A 289 -18.72 10.85 -4.51
CA ASP A 289 -19.65 11.98 -4.42
C ASP A 289 -20.00 12.57 -5.81
N LYS A 290 -19.10 12.46 -6.80
CA LYS A 290 -19.30 13.10 -8.10
C LYS A 290 -19.72 12.15 -9.22
N ILE A 291 -19.35 10.87 -9.14
CA ILE A 291 -19.62 9.90 -10.19
C ILE A 291 -20.57 8.80 -9.71
N GLU A 292 -20.23 8.11 -8.59
CA GLU A 292 -21.03 6.96 -8.15
C GLU A 292 -22.45 7.40 -7.73
N ASP A 293 -22.57 8.49 -6.97
CA ASP A 293 -23.89 9.00 -6.52
C ASP A 293 -24.75 9.43 -7.72
N LEU A 294 -24.15 10.16 -8.70
CA LEU A 294 -24.88 10.58 -9.89
C LEU A 294 -25.38 9.38 -10.70
N ILE A 295 -24.49 8.38 -10.96
CA ILE A 295 -24.89 7.16 -11.69
C ILE A 295 -26.01 6.43 -10.94
N SER A 296 -25.90 6.33 -9.62
CA SER A 296 -26.91 5.65 -8.80
C SER A 296 -28.29 6.32 -8.86
N GLU A 297 -28.32 7.65 -8.80
CA GLU A 297 -29.56 8.41 -8.92
C GLU A 297 -30.21 8.25 -10.31
N GLU A 298 -29.41 8.28 -11.38
CA GLU A 298 -29.94 8.14 -12.74
C GLU A 298 -30.39 6.71 -13.06
N ILE A 299 -29.76 5.69 -12.48
CA ILE A 299 -30.25 4.30 -12.55
C ILE A 299 -31.59 4.16 -11.81
N LEU A 300 -31.70 4.70 -10.60
CA LEU A 300 -32.95 4.65 -9.81
C LEU A 300 -34.12 5.40 -10.48
N GLN A 301 -33.81 6.40 -11.31
CA GLN A 301 -34.80 7.16 -12.10
C GLN A 301 -35.13 6.52 -13.46
N ASP A 302 -34.66 5.30 -13.74
CA ASP A 302 -34.81 4.59 -15.03
C ASP A 302 -34.28 5.36 -16.26
N LYS A 303 -33.39 6.33 -16.06
CA LYS A 303 -32.75 7.08 -17.14
C LYS A 303 -31.60 6.31 -17.78
N ILE A 304 -30.91 5.46 -17.00
CA ILE A 304 -29.82 4.60 -17.48
C ILE A 304 -30.34 3.16 -17.60
N LYS A 305 -30.25 2.59 -18.79
CA LYS A 305 -30.72 1.24 -19.11
C LYS A 305 -29.56 0.27 -19.29
N GLU A 306 -29.80 -1.00 -18.92
CA GLU A 306 -28.85 -2.07 -19.17
C GLU A 306 -28.53 -2.18 -20.68
N ASP A 307 -27.30 -2.61 -21.00
CA ASP A 307 -26.78 -2.83 -22.36
C ASP A 307 -26.74 -1.59 -23.26
N THR A 308 -27.11 -0.42 -22.75
CA THR A 308 -26.98 0.86 -23.46
C THR A 308 -25.65 1.52 -23.10
N GLN A 309 -25.02 2.20 -24.07
CA GLN A 309 -23.73 2.84 -23.86
C GLN A 309 -23.89 4.32 -23.54
N TYR A 310 -23.26 4.75 -22.46
CA TYR A 310 -23.30 6.13 -21.99
C TYR A 310 -21.89 6.75 -21.99
N LEU A 311 -21.85 8.07 -22.16
CA LEU A 311 -20.65 8.90 -22.01
C LEU A 311 -20.79 9.78 -20.78
N ILE A 312 -19.80 9.71 -19.89
CA ILE A 312 -19.65 10.62 -18.75
C ILE A 312 -18.70 11.73 -19.16
N SER A 313 -19.18 12.98 -19.17
CA SER A 313 -18.42 14.17 -19.56
C SER A 313 -18.64 15.32 -18.59
N VAL A 314 -17.86 16.39 -18.69
CA VAL A 314 -18.03 17.61 -17.90
C VAL A 314 -18.59 18.70 -18.79
N GLU A 315 -19.73 19.30 -18.38
CA GLU A 315 -20.30 20.48 -18.96
C GLU A 315 -20.62 21.49 -17.83
N ASP A 316 -20.21 22.73 -17.98
CA ASP A 316 -20.42 23.80 -17.00
C ASP A 316 -19.94 23.43 -15.58
N GLU A 317 -18.73 22.83 -15.49
CA GLU A 317 -18.14 22.32 -14.23
C GLU A 317 -18.94 21.21 -13.52
N ALA A 318 -19.99 20.69 -14.13
CA ALA A 318 -20.79 19.58 -13.64
C ALA A 318 -20.59 18.31 -14.47
N ILE A 319 -20.62 17.15 -13.82
CA ILE A 319 -20.60 15.86 -14.53
C ILE A 319 -22.00 15.60 -15.09
N LYS A 320 -22.06 15.25 -16.38
CA LYS A 320 -23.28 14.85 -17.09
C LYS A 320 -23.10 13.48 -17.71
N ILE A 321 -24.18 12.73 -17.75
CA ILE A 321 -24.28 11.43 -18.42
C ILE A 321 -25.17 11.58 -19.63
N THR A 322 -24.63 11.23 -20.80
CA THR A 322 -25.37 11.31 -22.08
C THR A 322 -25.33 9.95 -22.77
N GLU A 323 -26.41 9.59 -23.48
CA GLU A 323 -26.42 8.37 -24.27
C GLU A 323 -25.43 8.49 -25.43
N SER A 324 -24.50 7.51 -25.54
CA SER A 324 -23.48 7.52 -26.58
C SER A 324 -23.97 6.77 -27.81
N THR A 325 -24.10 7.46 -28.93
CA THR A 325 -24.41 6.85 -30.23
C THR A 325 -23.18 6.19 -30.90
N VAL A 326 -22.00 6.24 -30.26
CA VAL A 326 -20.76 5.71 -30.83
C VAL A 326 -20.66 4.20 -30.59
N LYS A 327 -20.73 3.40 -31.66
CA LYS A 327 -20.47 1.95 -31.63
C LYS A 327 -19.08 1.69 -31.03
N PRO A 328 -18.90 0.65 -30.17
CA PRO A 328 -17.61 0.32 -29.58
C PRO A 328 -16.56 0.06 -30.67
N LYS A 329 -15.39 0.69 -30.55
CA LYS A 329 -14.21 0.31 -31.34
C LYS A 329 -13.85 -1.12 -31.01
N THR A 330 -14.31 -2.07 -31.83
CA THR A 330 -13.87 -3.45 -31.78
C THR A 330 -12.37 -3.49 -32.01
N ASN A 331 -11.63 -3.89 -30.99
CA ASN A 331 -10.20 -4.15 -31.07
C ASN A 331 -10.02 -5.39 -31.96
N ARG A 332 -9.97 -5.18 -33.28
CA ARG A 332 -9.66 -6.24 -34.25
C ARG A 332 -8.24 -6.70 -33.97
N GLY A 333 -8.13 -7.86 -33.31
CA GLY A 333 -6.89 -8.56 -33.11
C GLY A 333 -6.07 -8.63 -34.42
N ARG A 334 -4.80 -8.22 -34.34
CA ARG A 334 -3.79 -8.51 -35.35
C ARG A 334 -3.75 -10.01 -35.58
N LYS A 335 -4.29 -10.48 -36.71
CA LYS A 335 -4.04 -11.83 -37.23
C LYS A 335 -2.52 -11.99 -37.35
N LYS A 336 -1.95 -12.96 -36.64
CA LYS A 336 -0.63 -13.51 -36.95
C LYS A 336 -0.65 -13.97 -38.42
N LYS A 337 0.24 -13.42 -39.25
CA LYS A 337 0.63 -14.04 -40.51
C LYS A 337 1.46 -15.26 -40.16
N GLU A 338 0.93 -16.41 -40.45
CA GLU A 338 1.72 -17.62 -40.65
C GLU A 338 2.59 -17.39 -41.86
N VAL A 339 3.88 -17.58 -41.72
CA VAL A 339 4.86 -17.67 -42.83
C VAL A 339 5.19 -19.13 -42.94
N GLU A 340 4.97 -19.65 -44.13
CA GLU A 340 5.42 -20.96 -44.60
C GLU A 340 6.92 -21.18 -44.46
#